data_f3a7014b2c6b21e627a9e33d36ce89a4
#
_entry.id   f3a7014b2c6b21e627a9e33d36ce89a4
#
_cell.length_a   1.000
_cell.length_b   1.000
_cell.length_c   1.000
_cell.angle_alpha   90.00
_cell.angle_beta   90.00
_cell.angle_gamma   90.00
#
_symmetry.space_group_name_H-M   'P 1'
#
loop_
_entity.id
_entity.type
_entity.pdbx_description
1 polymer ?
#
loop_
_entity_poly.entity_id
_entity_poly.type
_entity_poly.pdbx_seq_one_letter_code
_entity_poly.pdbx_strand_id
1 'polypeptide(L)'
;MTLTITYLFWLLGVVLLVVGGMIVTDKDHPRRFTAGGFWILYALIFLIGDKLPPAVVGVLVIVMALIAGFGGVTAGKPRVLSLEARKASAARLRNKLFVPALTIPVVTVIITLSASHLVFGGMPLVEKANVTLIGFGIGCVIALAIACVMTRDTVGQSMKEARRLVDALSWAAVLPQMLGMLGLVFSDAGVGKAVAHVTTAYISLDYRFIAVAVYCIGMALFTMVMGNGFAAFPVMTGGVGVPILVGVFHGNPAVMVAIGMFSGYCGTLMTPMAANFNMVPVALLELPDKNAVIKVQIPTALSLLVVNILLLNFLMFL
;
A
#
# COMPACT_ATOMS: atom_id res chain seq x y z
N MET A 1 4.24 -19.93 22.93
CA MET A 1 4.68 -19.74 21.53
C MET A 1 4.02 -18.47 21.06
N THR A 2 4.79 -17.42 20.78
CA THR A 2 4.27 -16.11 20.37
C THR A 2 4.13 -16.08 18.86
N LEU A 3 2.98 -15.66 18.35
CA LEU A 3 2.74 -15.47 16.92
C LEU A 3 3.45 -14.18 16.49
N THR A 4 4.49 -14.31 15.65
CA THR A 4 5.30 -13.21 15.14
C THR A 4 4.88 -12.85 13.71
N ILE A 5 5.26 -11.66 13.25
CA ILE A 5 5.01 -11.21 11.87
C ILE A 5 5.65 -12.13 10.83
N THR A 6 6.69 -12.87 11.21
CA THR A 6 7.40 -13.83 10.35
C THR A 6 6.46 -14.89 9.77
N TYR A 7 5.49 -15.37 10.56
CA TYR A 7 4.51 -16.34 10.07
C TYR A 7 3.62 -15.76 8.97
N LEU A 8 3.28 -14.47 9.06
CA LEU A 8 2.54 -13.78 8.00
C LEU A 8 3.39 -13.66 6.73
N PHE A 9 4.66 -13.31 6.87
CA PHE A 9 5.58 -13.25 5.73
C PHE A 9 5.74 -14.62 5.06
N TRP A 10 5.87 -15.69 5.84
CA TRP A 10 5.93 -17.05 5.29
C TRP A 10 4.63 -17.43 4.56
N LEU A 11 3.47 -17.12 5.13
CA LEU A 11 2.19 -17.34 4.47
C LEU A 11 2.12 -16.61 3.12
N LEU A 12 2.50 -15.33 3.09
CA LEU A 12 2.55 -14.53 1.88
C LEU A 12 3.54 -15.10 0.86
N GLY A 13 4.73 -15.47 1.33
CA GLY A 13 5.77 -16.09 0.50
C GLY A 13 5.30 -17.40 -0.15
N VAL A 14 4.61 -18.26 0.60
CA VAL A 14 4.04 -19.51 0.07
C VAL A 14 2.96 -19.22 -0.98
N VAL A 15 2.05 -18.28 -0.73
CA VAL A 15 1.02 -17.89 -1.70
C VAL A 15 1.67 -17.38 -3.00
N LEU A 16 2.66 -16.48 -2.89
CA LEU A 16 3.37 -15.94 -4.06
C LEU A 16 4.17 -17.01 -4.80
N LEU A 17 4.77 -17.97 -4.08
CA LEU A 17 5.49 -19.11 -4.68
C LEU A 17 4.54 -19.99 -5.48
N VAL A 18 3.35 -20.30 -4.94
CA VAL A 18 2.31 -21.06 -5.64
C VAL A 18 1.85 -20.31 -6.89
N VAL A 19 1.57 -19.02 -6.77
CA VAL A 19 1.16 -18.17 -7.91
C VAL A 19 2.26 -18.11 -8.97
N GLY A 20 3.51 -17.87 -8.58
CA GLY A 20 4.66 -17.87 -9.49
C GLY A 20 4.83 -19.21 -10.22
N GLY A 21 4.71 -20.32 -9.48
CA GLY A 21 4.71 -21.68 -10.05
C GLY A 21 3.58 -21.91 -11.05
N MET A 22 2.36 -21.45 -10.75
CA MET A 22 1.22 -21.52 -11.67
C MET A 22 1.45 -20.69 -12.95
N ILE A 23 2.15 -19.55 -12.87
CA ILE A 23 2.49 -18.72 -14.03
C ILE A 23 3.53 -19.42 -14.89
N VAL A 24 4.60 -19.95 -14.29
CA VAL A 24 5.67 -20.68 -15.03
C VAL A 24 5.12 -21.90 -15.78
N THR A 25 4.19 -22.61 -15.18
CA THR A 25 3.60 -23.83 -15.77
C THR A 25 2.54 -23.53 -16.83
N ASP A 26 2.04 -22.30 -16.93
CA ASP A 26 1.04 -21.89 -17.91
C ASP A 26 1.68 -21.67 -19.29
N LYS A 27 1.41 -22.57 -20.22
CA LYS A 27 1.94 -22.51 -21.60
C LYS A 27 1.32 -21.37 -22.42
N ASP A 28 0.14 -20.90 -22.05
CA ASP A 28 -0.59 -19.84 -22.76
C ASP A 28 -0.15 -18.43 -22.30
N HIS A 29 0.66 -18.33 -21.24
CA HIS A 29 1.16 -17.05 -20.73
C HIS A 29 2.32 -16.52 -21.60
N PRO A 30 2.22 -15.29 -22.15
CA PRO A 30 3.18 -14.76 -23.13
C PRO A 30 4.61 -14.64 -22.59
N ARG A 31 4.76 -14.36 -21.29
CA ARG A 31 6.05 -14.18 -20.62
C ARG A 31 6.16 -15.00 -19.32
N ARG A 32 5.78 -16.27 -19.39
CA ARG A 32 5.68 -17.17 -18.24
C ARG A 32 6.93 -17.25 -17.36
N PHE A 33 8.11 -17.25 -17.96
CA PHE A 33 9.36 -17.42 -17.21
C PHE A 33 9.78 -16.12 -16.50
N THR A 34 9.66 -14.97 -17.16
CA THR A 34 10.02 -13.68 -16.57
C THR A 34 9.00 -13.23 -15.54
N ALA A 35 7.70 -13.34 -15.84
CA ALA A 35 6.64 -13.02 -14.88
C ALA A 35 6.62 -13.99 -13.70
N GLY A 36 6.71 -15.30 -13.95
CA GLY A 36 6.79 -16.29 -12.88
C GLY A 36 8.07 -16.15 -12.03
N GLY A 37 9.22 -15.89 -12.67
CA GLY A 37 10.48 -15.61 -11.99
C GLY A 37 10.40 -14.38 -11.08
N PHE A 38 9.74 -13.29 -11.53
CA PHE A 38 9.48 -12.10 -10.72
C PHE A 38 8.72 -12.44 -9.43
N TRP A 39 7.63 -13.19 -9.51
CA TRP A 39 6.84 -13.57 -8.35
C TRP A 39 7.56 -14.58 -7.44
N ILE A 40 8.37 -15.49 -8.01
CA ILE A 40 9.19 -16.42 -7.24
C ILE A 40 10.30 -15.66 -6.49
N LEU A 41 10.97 -14.71 -7.12
CA LEU A 41 11.95 -13.85 -6.44
C LEU A 41 11.31 -13.08 -5.29
N TYR A 42 10.11 -12.54 -5.50
CA TYR A 42 9.37 -11.85 -4.44
C TYR A 42 8.99 -12.79 -3.29
N ALA A 43 8.53 -14.01 -3.62
CA ALA A 43 8.27 -15.04 -2.63
C ALA A 43 9.51 -15.40 -1.79
N LEU A 44 10.67 -15.53 -2.42
CA LEU A 44 11.93 -15.83 -1.72
C LEU A 44 12.30 -14.72 -0.74
N ILE A 45 12.10 -13.45 -1.08
CA ILE A 45 12.34 -12.32 -0.17
C ILE A 45 11.45 -12.45 1.08
N PHE A 46 10.17 -12.85 0.95
CA PHE A 46 9.29 -13.06 2.09
C PHE A 46 9.62 -14.31 2.92
N LEU A 47 10.15 -15.36 2.30
CA LEU A 47 10.42 -16.63 2.98
C LEU A 47 11.74 -16.64 3.74
N ILE A 48 12.76 -16.03 3.16
CA ILE A 48 14.14 -16.12 3.67
C ILE A 48 14.88 -14.78 3.71
N GLY A 49 14.23 -13.66 3.38
CA GLY A 49 14.88 -12.34 3.27
C GLY A 49 15.54 -11.88 4.57
N ASP A 50 14.96 -12.22 5.72
CA ASP A 50 15.50 -11.93 7.05
C ASP A 50 16.81 -12.70 7.37
N LYS A 51 17.05 -13.82 6.67
CA LYS A 51 18.26 -14.65 6.80
C LYS A 51 19.36 -14.28 5.81
N LEU A 52 19.04 -13.46 4.81
CA LEU A 52 19.97 -13.02 3.77
C LEU A 52 20.66 -11.70 4.17
N PRO A 53 21.91 -11.49 3.76
CA PRO A 53 22.54 -10.18 3.87
C PRO A 53 21.71 -9.11 3.18
N PRO A 54 21.54 -7.89 3.74
CA PRO A 54 20.74 -6.82 3.14
C PRO A 54 21.13 -6.48 1.69
N ALA A 55 22.42 -6.57 1.37
CA ALA A 55 22.91 -6.35 0.00
C ALA A 55 22.36 -7.39 -1.00
N VAL A 56 22.22 -8.65 -0.60
CA VAL A 56 21.64 -9.70 -1.45
C VAL A 56 20.16 -9.43 -1.69
N VAL A 57 19.41 -9.06 -0.65
CA VAL A 57 18.00 -8.67 -0.80
C VAL A 57 17.88 -7.47 -1.73
N GLY A 58 18.75 -6.47 -1.59
CA GLY A 58 18.81 -5.31 -2.49
C GLY A 58 19.04 -5.71 -3.95
N VAL A 59 19.96 -6.63 -4.21
CA VAL A 59 20.21 -7.16 -5.57
C VAL A 59 18.97 -7.87 -6.11
N LEU A 60 18.29 -8.70 -5.31
CA LEU A 60 17.05 -9.36 -5.75
C LEU A 60 15.96 -8.33 -6.13
N VAL A 61 15.81 -7.26 -5.35
CA VAL A 61 14.87 -6.17 -5.65
C VAL A 61 15.25 -5.45 -6.94
N ILE A 62 16.55 -5.18 -7.18
CA ILE A 62 17.03 -4.58 -8.44
C ILE A 62 16.73 -5.50 -9.63
N VAL A 63 16.96 -6.80 -9.51
CA VAL A 63 16.63 -7.77 -10.56
C VAL A 63 15.12 -7.76 -10.85
N MET A 64 14.28 -7.71 -9.82
CA MET A 64 12.83 -7.58 -10.00
C MET A 64 12.46 -6.28 -10.72
N ALA A 65 13.08 -5.16 -10.35
CA ALA A 65 12.85 -3.87 -11.00
C ALA A 65 13.26 -3.90 -12.48
N LEU A 66 14.39 -4.54 -12.82
CA LEU A 66 14.83 -4.73 -14.20
C LEU A 66 13.85 -5.61 -14.99
N ILE A 67 13.42 -6.74 -14.42
CA ILE A 67 12.39 -7.60 -15.06
C ILE A 67 11.13 -6.78 -15.36
N ALA A 68 10.66 -5.98 -14.41
CA ALA A 68 9.49 -5.14 -14.58
C ALA A 68 9.71 -4.04 -15.63
N GLY A 69 10.84 -3.32 -15.55
CA GLY A 69 11.20 -2.20 -16.43
C GLY A 69 11.36 -2.60 -17.89
N PHE A 70 11.89 -3.79 -18.17
CA PHE A 70 11.94 -4.35 -19.52
C PHE A 70 10.63 -5.04 -19.96
N GLY A 71 9.55 -4.80 -19.23
CA GLY A 71 8.22 -5.35 -19.53
C GLY A 71 8.14 -6.86 -19.35
N GLY A 72 9.00 -7.46 -18.53
CA GLY A 72 9.03 -8.89 -18.23
C GLY A 72 7.79 -9.38 -17.48
N VAL A 73 7.08 -8.49 -16.81
CA VAL A 73 5.84 -8.81 -16.07
C VAL A 73 4.65 -8.30 -16.88
N THR A 74 3.89 -9.22 -17.44
CA THR A 74 2.68 -8.93 -18.22
C THR A 74 1.53 -9.77 -17.70
N ALA A 75 0.31 -9.25 -17.81
CA ALA A 75 -0.88 -10.02 -17.46
C ALA A 75 -1.07 -11.21 -18.40
N GLY A 76 -1.29 -12.39 -17.84
CA GLY A 76 -1.70 -13.58 -18.56
C GLY A 76 -3.19 -13.56 -18.88
N LYS A 77 -3.66 -14.65 -19.50
CA LYS A 77 -5.10 -14.93 -19.70
C LYS A 77 -5.49 -16.14 -18.86
N PRO A 78 -5.52 -16.03 -17.51
CA PRO A 78 -5.86 -17.16 -16.66
C PRO A 78 -7.29 -17.63 -16.97
N ARG A 79 -7.50 -18.96 -16.91
CA ARG A 79 -8.83 -19.52 -17.04
C ARG A 79 -9.65 -19.13 -15.82
N VAL A 80 -10.62 -18.26 -16.01
CA VAL A 80 -11.57 -17.81 -14.98
C VAL A 80 -12.91 -18.51 -15.14
N LEU A 81 -13.73 -18.48 -14.08
CA LEU A 81 -15.12 -18.89 -14.16
C LEU A 81 -15.85 -18.10 -15.24
N SER A 82 -16.77 -18.74 -15.95
CA SER A 82 -17.59 -18.07 -16.97
C SER A 82 -18.34 -16.88 -16.36
N LEU A 83 -18.58 -15.85 -17.17
CA LEU A 83 -19.31 -14.66 -16.73
C LEU A 83 -20.70 -15.03 -16.16
N GLU A 84 -21.35 -16.03 -16.75
CA GLU A 84 -22.65 -16.54 -16.29
C GLU A 84 -22.56 -17.17 -14.90
N ALA A 85 -21.55 -18.01 -14.64
CA ALA A 85 -21.32 -18.59 -13.32
C ALA A 85 -21.03 -17.52 -12.26
N ARG A 86 -20.23 -16.50 -12.61
CA ARG A 86 -19.95 -15.35 -11.74
C ARG A 86 -21.23 -14.56 -11.42
N LYS A 87 -22.05 -14.26 -12.44
CA LYS A 87 -23.35 -13.57 -12.26
C LYS A 87 -24.32 -14.39 -11.41
N ALA A 88 -24.43 -15.70 -11.65
CA ALA A 88 -25.27 -16.59 -10.87
C ALA A 88 -24.86 -16.63 -9.39
N SER A 89 -23.54 -16.72 -9.12
CA SER A 89 -23.01 -16.69 -7.75
C SER A 89 -23.28 -15.34 -7.09
N ALA A 90 -23.06 -14.22 -7.79
CA ALA A 90 -23.34 -12.88 -7.27
C ALA A 90 -24.83 -12.68 -6.99
N ALA A 91 -25.73 -13.14 -7.85
CA ALA A 91 -27.17 -13.09 -7.64
C ALA A 91 -27.62 -13.92 -6.43
N ARG A 92 -26.99 -15.08 -6.20
CA ARG A 92 -27.27 -15.95 -5.04
C ARG A 92 -26.80 -15.33 -3.73
N LEU A 93 -25.61 -14.74 -3.72
CA LEU A 93 -24.97 -14.25 -2.49
C LEU A 93 -25.36 -12.82 -2.16
N ARG A 94 -25.60 -11.96 -3.16
CA ARG A 94 -25.97 -10.55 -2.99
C ARG A 94 -25.10 -9.85 -1.93
N ASN A 95 -25.72 -9.20 -0.96
CA ASN A 95 -25.02 -8.47 0.11
C ASN A 95 -24.20 -9.38 1.05
N LYS A 96 -24.41 -10.70 1.05
CA LYS A 96 -23.60 -11.62 1.85
C LYS A 96 -22.13 -11.62 1.43
N LEU A 97 -21.80 -11.18 0.21
CA LEU A 97 -20.41 -11.02 -0.25
C LEU A 97 -19.62 -10.01 0.59
N PHE A 98 -20.29 -9.09 1.31
CA PHE A 98 -19.61 -8.18 2.23
C PHE A 98 -19.12 -8.88 3.50
N VAL A 99 -19.66 -10.05 3.87
CA VAL A 99 -19.27 -10.75 5.12
C VAL A 99 -17.77 -11.09 5.13
N PRO A 100 -17.19 -11.76 4.14
CA PRO A 100 -15.74 -12.01 4.13
C PRO A 100 -14.92 -10.70 4.13
N ALA A 101 -15.36 -9.69 3.38
CA ALA A 101 -14.65 -8.42 3.30
C ALA A 101 -14.63 -7.68 4.66
N LEU A 102 -15.77 -7.65 5.37
CA LEU A 102 -15.89 -7.02 6.68
C LEU A 102 -15.23 -7.86 7.79
N THR A 103 -15.08 -9.17 7.61
CA THR A 103 -14.37 -10.03 8.57
C THR A 103 -12.94 -9.55 8.78
N ILE A 104 -12.25 -9.10 7.74
CA ILE A 104 -10.84 -8.65 7.84
C ILE A 104 -10.69 -7.49 8.84
N PRO A 105 -11.33 -6.32 8.67
CA PRO A 105 -11.18 -5.23 9.63
C PRO A 105 -11.74 -5.57 11.00
N VAL A 106 -12.85 -6.32 11.11
CA VAL A 106 -13.43 -6.71 12.40
C VAL A 106 -12.46 -7.58 13.20
N VAL A 107 -11.91 -8.62 12.60
CA VAL A 107 -10.91 -9.49 13.26
C VAL A 107 -9.65 -8.71 13.63
N THR A 108 -9.18 -7.83 12.73
CA THR A 108 -8.02 -6.97 13.00
C THR A 108 -8.24 -6.11 14.24
N VAL A 109 -9.39 -5.44 14.33
CA VAL A 109 -9.76 -4.60 15.50
C VAL A 109 -9.87 -5.44 16.77
N ILE A 110 -10.57 -6.58 16.71
CA ILE A 110 -10.72 -7.47 17.87
C ILE A 110 -9.35 -7.90 18.39
N ILE A 111 -8.45 -8.38 17.52
CA ILE A 111 -7.12 -8.83 17.93
C ILE A 111 -6.30 -7.66 18.49
N THR A 112 -6.35 -6.49 17.85
CA THR A 112 -5.59 -5.31 18.28
C THR A 112 -6.04 -4.83 19.67
N LEU A 113 -7.35 -4.76 19.92
CA LEU A 113 -7.89 -4.34 21.21
C LEU A 113 -7.71 -5.40 22.31
N SER A 114 -7.74 -6.69 21.95
CA SER A 114 -7.59 -7.78 22.90
C SER A 114 -6.12 -8.16 23.15
N ALA A 115 -5.17 -7.54 22.49
CA ALA A 115 -3.75 -7.93 22.53
C ALA A 115 -3.14 -7.95 23.94
N SER A 116 -3.58 -7.02 24.80
CA SER A 116 -3.14 -6.96 26.21
C SER A 116 -3.66 -8.14 27.05
N HIS A 117 -4.78 -8.75 26.66
CA HIS A 117 -5.41 -9.88 27.34
C HIS A 117 -5.03 -11.24 26.74
N LEU A 118 -4.46 -11.24 25.54
CA LEU A 118 -4.00 -12.45 24.87
C LEU A 118 -2.62 -12.90 25.42
N VAL A 119 -2.62 -13.31 26.68
CA VAL A 119 -1.43 -13.79 27.38
C VAL A 119 -1.67 -15.22 27.86
N PHE A 120 -0.76 -16.13 27.54
CA PHE A 120 -0.80 -17.51 27.98
C PHE A 120 0.52 -17.87 28.69
N GLY A 121 0.43 -18.33 29.93
CA GLY A 121 1.62 -18.68 30.73
C GLY A 121 2.58 -17.50 30.96
N GLY A 122 2.08 -16.25 31.03
CA GLY A 122 2.88 -15.04 31.20
C GLY A 122 3.56 -14.52 29.91
N MET A 123 3.38 -15.21 28.76
CA MET A 123 3.89 -14.78 27.47
C MET A 123 2.76 -14.24 26.57
N PRO A 124 2.96 -13.12 25.87
CA PRO A 124 1.99 -12.64 24.92
C PRO A 124 1.84 -13.64 23.76
N LEU A 125 0.60 -13.96 23.39
CA LEU A 125 0.32 -14.84 22.26
C LEU A 125 0.62 -14.18 20.89
N VAL A 126 0.60 -12.85 20.85
CA VAL A 126 0.84 -12.05 19.64
C VAL A 126 1.96 -11.05 19.92
N GLU A 127 2.87 -10.89 18.99
CA GLU A 127 3.95 -9.91 19.05
C GLU A 127 3.39 -8.49 19.14
N LYS A 128 3.69 -7.77 20.23
CA LYS A 128 3.11 -6.44 20.52
C LYS A 128 3.45 -5.38 19.47
N ALA A 129 4.65 -5.42 18.91
CA ALA A 129 5.09 -4.45 17.92
C ALA A 129 4.29 -4.51 16.60
N ASN A 130 3.77 -5.69 16.24
CA ASN A 130 3.14 -5.96 14.96
C ASN A 130 1.71 -6.49 15.08
N VAL A 131 1.05 -6.25 16.22
CA VAL A 131 -0.30 -6.79 16.54
C VAL A 131 -1.31 -6.53 15.42
N THR A 132 -1.38 -5.31 14.90
CA THR A 132 -2.34 -4.93 13.86
C THR A 132 -2.09 -5.68 12.56
N LEU A 133 -0.83 -5.84 12.14
CA LEU A 133 -0.48 -6.59 10.93
C LEU A 133 -0.76 -8.08 11.09
N ILE A 134 -0.48 -8.65 12.26
CA ILE A 134 -0.77 -10.05 12.56
C ILE A 134 -2.30 -10.27 12.60
N GLY A 135 -3.03 -9.36 13.23
CA GLY A 135 -4.50 -9.36 13.25
C GLY A 135 -5.09 -9.30 11.85
N PHE A 136 -4.54 -8.45 10.99
CA PHE A 136 -4.91 -8.38 9.58
C PHE A 136 -4.67 -9.71 8.85
N GLY A 137 -3.50 -10.34 9.04
CA GLY A 137 -3.18 -11.64 8.44
C GLY A 137 -4.13 -12.75 8.88
N ILE A 138 -4.43 -12.83 10.18
CA ILE A 138 -5.44 -13.78 10.70
C ILE A 138 -6.80 -13.48 10.12
N GLY A 139 -7.19 -12.21 10.05
CA GLY A 139 -8.44 -11.76 9.42
C GLY A 139 -8.56 -12.22 7.97
N CYS A 140 -7.47 -12.13 7.19
CA CYS A 140 -7.44 -12.62 5.80
C CYS A 140 -7.65 -14.14 5.72
N VAL A 141 -7.02 -14.92 6.58
CA VAL A 141 -7.20 -16.39 6.60
C VAL A 141 -8.62 -16.77 6.97
N ILE A 142 -9.20 -16.14 7.99
CA ILE A 142 -10.59 -16.39 8.40
C ILE A 142 -11.55 -15.94 7.29
N ALA A 143 -11.33 -14.78 6.68
CA ALA A 143 -12.13 -14.27 5.57
C ALA A 143 -12.08 -15.22 4.37
N LEU A 144 -10.92 -15.78 4.04
CA LEU A 144 -10.77 -16.77 2.99
C LEU A 144 -11.58 -18.03 3.29
N ALA A 145 -11.51 -18.55 4.51
CA ALA A 145 -12.29 -19.72 4.93
C ALA A 145 -13.82 -19.46 4.81
N ILE A 146 -14.28 -18.29 5.30
CA ILE A 146 -15.68 -17.87 5.18
C ILE A 146 -16.07 -17.74 3.70
N ALA A 147 -15.23 -17.11 2.87
CA ALA A 147 -15.49 -16.96 1.46
C ALA A 147 -15.62 -18.31 0.76
N CYS A 148 -14.71 -19.25 0.97
CA CYS A 148 -14.76 -20.60 0.40
C CYS A 148 -16.05 -21.35 0.79
N VAL A 149 -16.46 -21.28 2.06
CA VAL A 149 -17.71 -21.89 2.52
C VAL A 149 -18.94 -21.26 1.88
N MET A 150 -18.98 -19.93 1.80
CA MET A 150 -20.12 -19.18 1.26
C MET A 150 -20.26 -19.35 -0.27
N THR A 151 -19.15 -19.32 -0.99
CA THR A 151 -19.13 -19.50 -2.45
C THR A 151 -19.28 -20.96 -2.84
N ARG A 152 -19.01 -21.89 -1.91
CA ARG A 152 -18.89 -23.35 -2.13
C ARG A 152 -17.71 -23.68 -3.06
N ASP A 153 -16.66 -22.88 -3.00
CA ASP A 153 -15.46 -23.04 -3.78
C ASP A 153 -14.33 -23.67 -2.95
N THR A 154 -13.34 -24.21 -3.64
CA THR A 154 -12.16 -24.80 -3.02
C THR A 154 -11.04 -23.78 -2.86
N VAL A 155 -10.10 -24.03 -1.95
CA VAL A 155 -8.87 -23.26 -1.81
C VAL A 155 -8.08 -23.22 -3.13
N GLY A 156 -8.10 -24.32 -3.92
CA GLY A 156 -7.47 -24.33 -5.23
C GLY A 156 -8.09 -23.35 -6.22
N GLN A 157 -9.40 -23.15 -6.19
CA GLN A 157 -10.06 -22.12 -6.99
C GLN A 157 -9.70 -20.71 -6.49
N SER A 158 -9.61 -20.51 -5.18
CA SER A 158 -9.15 -19.24 -4.60
C SER A 158 -7.72 -18.90 -5.04
N MET A 159 -6.81 -19.88 -5.16
CA MET A 159 -5.46 -19.67 -5.69
C MET A 159 -5.46 -19.26 -7.18
N LYS A 160 -6.39 -19.80 -7.99
CA LYS A 160 -6.55 -19.37 -9.40
C LYS A 160 -7.03 -17.92 -9.48
N GLU A 161 -7.98 -17.52 -8.63
CA GLU A 161 -8.43 -16.12 -8.56
C GLU A 161 -7.35 -15.21 -8.01
N ALA A 162 -6.58 -15.63 -6.99
CA ALA A 162 -5.43 -14.90 -6.49
C ALA A 162 -4.39 -14.68 -7.60
N ARG A 163 -4.09 -15.72 -8.41
CA ARG A 163 -3.23 -15.59 -9.58
C ARG A 163 -3.79 -14.55 -10.57
N ARG A 164 -5.10 -14.59 -10.87
CA ARG A 164 -5.73 -13.62 -11.78
C ARG A 164 -5.54 -12.19 -11.30
N LEU A 165 -5.74 -11.95 -10.00
CA LEU A 165 -5.54 -10.62 -9.41
C LEU A 165 -4.07 -10.20 -9.42
N VAL A 166 -3.16 -11.09 -9.06
CA VAL A 166 -1.72 -10.86 -9.07
C VAL A 166 -1.22 -10.55 -10.49
N ASP A 167 -1.67 -11.30 -11.49
CA ASP A 167 -1.37 -11.02 -12.91
C ASP A 167 -1.91 -9.66 -13.35
N ALA A 168 -3.12 -9.29 -12.94
CA ALA A 168 -3.73 -8.00 -13.27
C ALA A 168 -2.99 -6.82 -12.61
N LEU A 169 -2.57 -6.97 -11.35
CA LEU A 169 -1.76 -5.98 -10.64
C LEU A 169 -0.36 -5.85 -11.21
N SER A 170 0.18 -6.98 -11.71
CA SER A 170 1.50 -7.03 -12.33
C SER A 170 2.59 -6.44 -11.41
N TRP A 171 3.55 -5.74 -11.96
CA TRP A 171 4.64 -5.08 -11.23
C TRP A 171 4.15 -3.99 -10.25
N ALA A 172 2.94 -3.47 -10.43
CA ALA A 172 2.38 -2.44 -9.56
C ALA A 172 2.24 -2.89 -8.10
N ALA A 173 2.17 -4.20 -7.84
CA ALA A 173 2.11 -4.75 -6.49
C ALA A 173 3.38 -4.50 -5.65
N VAL A 174 4.54 -4.28 -6.28
CA VAL A 174 5.83 -4.02 -5.61
C VAL A 174 6.12 -2.53 -5.46
N LEU A 175 5.44 -1.67 -6.23
CA LEU A 175 5.66 -0.22 -6.21
C LEU A 175 5.59 0.41 -4.80
N PRO A 176 4.58 0.14 -3.96
CA PRO A 176 4.49 0.79 -2.65
C PRO A 176 5.69 0.55 -1.77
N GLN A 177 6.30 -0.65 -1.82
CA GLN A 177 7.50 -0.98 -1.06
C GLN A 177 8.72 -0.24 -1.58
N MET A 178 8.91 -0.21 -2.90
CA MET A 178 10.04 0.52 -3.51
C MET A 178 9.94 2.02 -3.23
N LEU A 179 8.75 2.60 -3.29
CA LEU A 179 8.54 4.02 -3.01
C LEU A 179 8.71 4.36 -1.53
N GLY A 180 8.36 3.45 -0.62
CA GLY A 180 8.64 3.61 0.81
C GLY A 180 10.14 3.67 1.10
N MET A 181 10.95 2.82 0.46
CA MET A 181 12.41 2.86 0.57
C MET A 181 13.00 4.16 -0.01
N LEU A 182 12.43 4.68 -1.10
CA LEU A 182 12.87 5.92 -1.73
C LEU A 182 12.75 7.12 -0.77
N GLY A 183 11.72 7.15 0.08
CA GLY A 183 11.54 8.17 1.11
C GLY A 183 12.72 8.22 2.10
N LEU A 184 13.22 7.06 2.53
CA LEU A 184 14.41 6.97 3.39
C LEU A 184 15.67 7.48 2.69
N VAL A 185 15.89 7.06 1.43
CA VAL A 185 17.01 7.53 0.61
C VAL A 185 16.98 9.05 0.45
N PHE A 186 15.82 9.64 0.21
CA PHE A 186 15.68 11.09 0.09
C PHE A 186 15.93 11.82 1.41
N SER A 187 15.53 11.23 2.53
CA SER A 187 15.84 11.76 3.86
C SER A 187 17.35 11.78 4.08
N ASP A 188 18.04 10.68 3.81
CA ASP A 188 19.49 10.54 3.99
C ASP A 188 20.28 11.43 3.01
N ALA A 189 19.80 11.59 1.79
CA ALA A 189 20.37 12.50 0.79
C ALA A 189 20.15 13.98 1.08
N GLY A 190 19.40 14.31 2.14
CA GLY A 190 19.15 15.70 2.55
C GLY A 190 18.20 16.46 1.63
N VAL A 191 17.37 15.76 0.86
CA VAL A 191 16.38 16.38 -0.05
C VAL A 191 15.47 17.36 0.70
N GLY A 192 15.10 17.07 1.96
CA GLY A 192 14.32 17.97 2.79
C GLY A 192 15.01 19.33 3.00
N LYS A 193 16.34 19.35 3.19
CA LYS A 193 17.12 20.60 3.32
C LYS A 193 17.13 21.39 2.00
N ALA A 194 17.28 20.70 0.87
CA ALA A 194 17.23 21.34 -0.44
C ALA A 194 15.85 21.96 -0.72
N VAL A 195 14.77 21.24 -0.37
CA VAL A 195 13.40 21.76 -0.47
C VAL A 195 13.20 22.98 0.44
N ALA A 196 13.68 22.93 1.69
CA ALA A 196 13.63 24.08 2.60
C ALA A 196 14.33 25.29 1.99
N HIS A 197 15.54 25.13 1.48
CA HIS A 197 16.33 26.21 0.87
C HIS A 197 15.61 26.81 -0.34
N VAL A 198 15.10 26.00 -1.27
CA VAL A 198 14.36 26.47 -2.44
C VAL A 198 13.07 27.18 -1.99
N THR A 199 12.32 26.61 -1.06
CA THR A 199 11.07 27.19 -0.59
C THR A 199 11.29 28.56 0.06
N THR A 200 12.27 28.68 0.94
CA THR A 200 12.59 29.95 1.62
C THR A 200 13.21 31.01 0.70
N ALA A 201 13.89 30.58 -0.38
CA ALA A 201 14.48 31.49 -1.35
C ALA A 201 13.45 32.19 -2.25
N TYR A 202 12.34 31.52 -2.55
CA TYR A 202 11.35 32.00 -3.53
C TYR A 202 9.99 32.35 -2.93
N ILE A 203 9.69 31.89 -1.71
CA ILE A 203 8.39 32.10 -1.06
C ILE A 203 8.63 32.78 0.29
N SER A 204 8.01 33.94 0.49
CA SER A 204 8.01 34.59 1.81
C SER A 204 7.13 33.75 2.76
N LEU A 205 7.78 33.12 3.73
CA LEU A 205 7.12 32.28 4.75
C LEU A 205 6.83 33.08 6.04
N ASP A 206 6.86 34.40 5.97
CA ASP A 206 6.59 35.31 7.12
C ASP A 206 5.13 35.24 7.57
N TYR A 207 4.25 34.83 6.65
CA TYR A 207 2.83 34.69 6.93
C TYR A 207 2.47 33.23 7.21
N ARG A 208 1.97 32.98 8.41
CA ARG A 208 1.56 31.65 8.88
C ARG A 208 0.71 30.86 7.86
N PHE A 209 -0.30 31.51 7.29
CA PHE A 209 -1.19 30.87 6.31
C PHE A 209 -0.43 30.41 5.05
N ILE A 210 0.52 31.20 4.58
CA ILE A 210 1.34 30.86 3.40
C ILE A 210 2.21 29.64 3.74
N ALA A 211 2.86 29.61 4.90
CA ALA A 211 3.67 28.48 5.33
C ALA A 211 2.85 27.18 5.44
N VAL A 212 1.64 27.25 5.98
CA VAL A 212 0.69 26.12 6.04
C VAL A 212 0.29 25.67 4.64
N ALA A 213 -0.06 26.59 3.76
CA ALA A 213 -0.46 26.26 2.38
C ALA A 213 0.69 25.60 1.62
N VAL A 214 1.91 26.14 1.72
CA VAL A 214 3.13 25.58 1.11
C VAL A 214 3.39 24.16 1.62
N TYR A 215 3.24 23.92 2.91
CA TYR A 215 3.41 22.58 3.50
C TYR A 215 2.36 21.58 2.95
N CYS A 216 1.08 21.93 2.98
CA CYS A 216 0.01 21.04 2.52
C CYS A 216 0.08 20.79 1.00
N ILE A 217 0.28 21.84 0.21
CA ILE A 217 0.41 21.72 -1.26
C ILE A 217 1.68 20.95 -1.60
N GLY A 218 2.79 21.25 -0.92
CA GLY A 218 4.05 20.52 -1.08
C GLY A 218 3.90 19.03 -0.76
N MET A 219 3.21 18.67 0.33
CA MET A 219 2.88 17.28 0.64
C MET A 219 2.12 16.61 -0.50
N ALA A 220 1.10 17.27 -1.06
CA ALA A 220 0.35 16.71 -2.18
C ALA A 220 1.20 16.59 -3.44
N LEU A 221 1.97 17.61 -3.82
CA LEU A 221 2.81 17.62 -5.02
C LEU A 221 3.93 16.56 -4.95
N PHE A 222 4.65 16.49 -3.82
CA PHE A 222 5.66 15.45 -3.63
C PHE A 222 5.05 14.06 -3.70
N THR A 223 3.89 13.88 -3.09
CA THR A 223 3.18 12.60 -3.17
C THR A 223 2.74 12.27 -4.60
N MET A 224 2.32 13.26 -5.40
CA MET A 224 2.01 13.04 -6.82
C MET A 224 3.22 12.55 -7.61
N VAL A 225 4.39 13.11 -7.35
CA VAL A 225 5.64 12.73 -8.02
C VAL A 225 6.12 11.37 -7.53
N MET A 226 6.10 11.13 -6.22
CA MET A 226 6.65 9.92 -5.59
C MET A 226 5.64 8.77 -5.53
N GLY A 227 4.36 9.02 -5.74
CA GLY A 227 3.30 8.01 -5.68
C GLY A 227 2.95 7.52 -4.27
N ASN A 228 3.58 8.06 -3.23
CA ASN A 228 3.38 7.60 -1.86
C ASN A 228 3.57 8.74 -0.85
N GLY A 229 2.54 8.96 -0.01
CA GLY A 229 2.56 9.96 1.04
C GLY A 229 3.64 9.71 2.12
N PHE A 230 3.95 8.45 2.42
CA PHE A 230 5.01 8.11 3.38
C PHE A 230 6.40 8.48 2.87
N ALA A 231 6.63 8.45 1.56
CA ALA A 231 7.90 8.89 0.97
C ALA A 231 8.01 10.42 0.92
N ALA A 232 6.91 11.13 0.68
CA ALA A 232 6.86 12.59 0.69
C ALA A 232 6.99 13.19 2.10
N PHE A 233 6.48 12.47 3.10
CA PHE A 233 6.37 12.96 4.46
C PHE A 233 7.72 13.39 5.10
N PRO A 234 8.80 12.59 5.11
CA PRO A 234 10.07 12.98 5.66
C PRO A 234 10.65 14.24 4.98
N VAL A 235 10.47 14.35 3.67
CA VAL A 235 10.99 15.46 2.87
C VAL A 235 10.30 16.77 3.27
N MET A 236 8.97 16.80 3.22
CA MET A 236 8.21 18.02 3.52
C MET A 236 8.17 18.36 5.00
N THR A 237 8.08 17.34 5.87
CA THR A 237 8.10 17.56 7.32
C THR A 237 9.46 18.05 7.79
N GLY A 238 10.55 17.45 7.28
CA GLY A 238 11.91 17.89 7.61
C GLY A 238 12.31 19.20 6.93
N GLY A 239 11.78 19.48 5.73
CA GLY A 239 12.12 20.68 4.96
C GLY A 239 11.32 21.93 5.34
N VAL A 240 10.03 21.79 5.60
CA VAL A 240 9.11 22.92 5.86
C VAL A 240 8.40 22.77 7.20
N GLY A 241 7.83 21.59 7.45
CA GLY A 241 6.96 21.38 8.62
C GLY A 241 7.65 21.70 9.95
N VAL A 242 8.72 20.96 10.28
CA VAL A 242 9.41 21.12 11.55
C VAL A 242 10.13 22.47 11.65
N PRO A 243 10.98 22.91 10.70
CA PRO A 243 11.73 24.14 10.86
C PRO A 243 10.84 25.38 10.88
N ILE A 244 9.77 25.42 10.09
CA ILE A 244 8.97 26.63 9.92
C ILE A 244 7.69 26.58 10.75
N LEU A 245 6.83 25.56 10.55
CA LEU A 245 5.53 25.54 11.24
C LEU A 245 5.68 25.28 12.74
N VAL A 246 6.61 24.42 13.14
CA VAL A 246 6.87 24.15 14.56
C VAL A 246 7.93 25.11 15.13
N GLY A 247 9.06 25.30 14.42
CA GLY A 247 10.19 26.07 14.93
C GLY A 247 9.94 27.59 14.97
N VAL A 248 9.36 28.15 13.90
CA VAL A 248 9.11 29.60 13.81
C VAL A 248 7.73 29.97 14.37
N PHE A 249 6.70 29.26 13.97
CA PHE A 249 5.31 29.57 14.35
C PHE A 249 4.82 28.82 15.59
N HIS A 250 5.64 27.98 16.21
CA HIS A 250 5.33 27.24 17.44
C HIS A 250 4.04 26.40 17.39
N GLY A 251 3.70 25.89 16.19
CA GLY A 251 2.51 25.08 15.99
C GLY A 251 2.63 23.68 16.58
N ASN A 252 1.50 23.05 16.87
CA ASN A 252 1.43 21.71 17.42
C ASN A 252 1.92 20.66 16.40
N PRO A 253 3.03 19.93 16.67
CA PRO A 253 3.59 18.96 15.73
C PRO A 253 2.67 17.77 15.46
N ALA A 254 1.84 17.32 16.41
CA ALA A 254 0.94 16.19 16.22
C ALA A 254 -0.17 16.53 15.20
N VAL A 255 -0.73 17.75 15.28
CA VAL A 255 -1.71 18.23 14.32
C VAL A 255 -1.09 18.41 12.93
N MET A 256 0.13 18.96 12.87
CA MET A 256 0.89 19.10 11.61
C MET A 256 1.09 17.75 10.92
N VAL A 257 1.55 16.76 11.66
CA VAL A 257 1.79 15.40 11.14
C VAL A 257 0.50 14.79 10.60
N ALA A 258 -0.57 14.83 11.38
CA ALA A 258 -1.85 14.22 10.99
C ALA A 258 -2.44 14.85 9.72
N ILE A 259 -2.57 16.18 9.70
CA ILE A 259 -3.17 16.88 8.54
C ILE A 259 -2.21 16.93 7.36
N GLY A 260 -0.89 16.99 7.62
CA GLY A 260 0.11 16.83 6.57
C GLY A 260 -0.01 15.50 5.82
N MET A 261 -0.20 14.40 6.54
CA MET A 261 -0.45 13.09 5.92
C MET A 261 -1.75 13.08 5.11
N PHE A 262 -2.84 13.67 5.61
CA PHE A 262 -4.08 13.79 4.84
C PHE A 262 -3.90 14.62 3.56
N SER A 263 -3.09 15.68 3.62
CA SER A 263 -2.73 16.48 2.44
C SER A 263 -1.90 15.65 1.43
N GLY A 264 -0.99 14.80 1.91
CA GLY A 264 -0.29 13.82 1.08
C GLY A 264 -1.24 12.83 0.41
N TYR A 265 -2.24 12.33 1.13
CA TYR A 265 -3.26 11.45 0.52
C TYR A 265 -4.06 12.13 -0.58
N CYS A 266 -4.33 13.44 -0.49
CA CYS A 266 -4.91 14.17 -1.62
C CYS A 266 -4.03 14.05 -2.89
N GLY A 267 -2.71 14.09 -2.73
CA GLY A 267 -1.76 13.84 -3.83
C GLY A 267 -1.87 12.40 -4.39
N THR A 268 -2.01 11.38 -3.52
CA THR A 268 -2.14 9.99 -3.98
C THR A 268 -3.36 9.77 -4.85
N LEU A 269 -4.47 10.48 -4.59
CA LEU A 269 -5.70 10.38 -5.38
C LEU A 269 -5.57 10.96 -6.81
N MET A 270 -4.55 11.80 -7.04
CA MET A 270 -4.36 12.54 -8.29
C MET A 270 -3.24 11.99 -9.18
N THR A 271 -2.61 10.88 -8.83
CA THR A 271 -1.46 10.36 -9.56
C THR A 271 -1.58 8.87 -9.90
N PRO A 272 -1.20 8.46 -11.12
CA PRO A 272 -1.11 7.03 -11.45
C PRO A 272 0.04 6.31 -10.72
N MET A 273 1.01 7.05 -10.19
CA MET A 273 2.12 6.49 -9.42
C MET A 273 1.66 5.83 -8.12
N ALA A 274 0.53 6.28 -7.54
CA ALA A 274 -0.12 5.63 -6.40
C ALA A 274 -0.93 4.41 -6.86
N ALA A 275 -0.23 3.36 -7.28
CA ALA A 275 -0.81 2.21 -7.94
C ALA A 275 -1.90 1.51 -7.13
N ASN A 276 -1.71 1.36 -5.83
CA ASN A 276 -2.69 0.73 -4.92
C ASN A 276 -4.01 1.51 -4.81
N PHE A 277 -4.01 2.83 -4.97
CA PHE A 277 -5.22 3.66 -4.92
C PHE A 277 -5.90 3.80 -6.29
N ASN A 278 -5.14 3.76 -7.38
CA ASN A 278 -5.64 4.14 -8.69
C ASN A 278 -5.61 2.99 -9.69
N MET A 279 -4.50 2.25 -9.80
CA MET A 279 -4.37 1.18 -10.79
C MET A 279 -5.02 -0.13 -10.33
N VAL A 280 -4.94 -0.43 -9.03
CA VAL A 280 -5.57 -1.64 -8.45
C VAL A 280 -7.09 -1.61 -8.62
N PRO A 281 -7.82 -0.54 -8.26
CA PRO A 281 -9.25 -0.47 -8.51
C PRO A 281 -9.63 -0.60 -9.99
N VAL A 282 -8.85 0.02 -10.89
CA VAL A 282 -9.06 -0.13 -12.34
C VAL A 282 -8.97 -1.59 -12.77
N ALA A 283 -7.94 -2.30 -12.30
CA ALA A 283 -7.74 -3.71 -12.62
C ALA A 283 -8.83 -4.61 -12.01
N LEU A 284 -9.24 -4.35 -10.76
CA LEU A 284 -10.29 -5.11 -10.07
C LEU A 284 -11.67 -4.93 -10.70
N LEU A 285 -11.99 -3.71 -11.15
CA LEU A 285 -13.26 -3.35 -11.77
C LEU A 285 -13.25 -3.57 -13.28
N GLU A 286 -12.12 -4.05 -13.84
CA GLU A 286 -11.97 -4.31 -15.30
C GLU A 286 -12.35 -3.06 -16.15
N LEU A 287 -11.95 -1.85 -15.68
CA LEU A 287 -12.30 -0.60 -16.34
C LEU A 287 -11.49 -0.42 -17.63
N PRO A 288 -12.12 0.02 -18.73
CA PRO A 288 -11.45 0.24 -20.00
C PRO A 288 -10.49 1.44 -19.98
N ASP A 289 -10.83 2.48 -19.22
CA ASP A 289 -9.97 3.67 -19.06
C ASP A 289 -9.10 3.52 -17.81
N LYS A 290 -7.78 3.42 -18.02
CA LYS A 290 -6.78 3.30 -16.94
C LYS A 290 -6.78 4.49 -15.97
N ASN A 291 -7.23 5.65 -16.42
CA ASN A 291 -7.28 6.88 -15.62
C ASN A 291 -8.67 7.18 -15.05
N ALA A 292 -9.67 6.29 -15.25
CA ALA A 292 -11.05 6.54 -14.83
C ALA A 292 -11.15 6.89 -13.34
N VAL A 293 -10.47 6.14 -12.49
CA VAL A 293 -10.47 6.34 -11.03
C VAL A 293 -9.88 7.70 -10.67
N ILE A 294 -8.74 8.07 -11.25
CA ILE A 294 -8.08 9.36 -11.00
C ILE A 294 -9.01 10.52 -11.41
N LYS A 295 -9.60 10.46 -12.60
CA LYS A 295 -10.50 11.51 -13.11
C LYS A 295 -11.67 11.79 -12.17
N VAL A 296 -12.23 10.74 -11.58
CA VAL A 296 -13.34 10.87 -10.62
C VAL A 296 -12.88 11.41 -9.26
N GLN A 297 -11.65 11.11 -8.85
CA GLN A 297 -11.12 11.50 -7.55
C GLN A 297 -10.54 12.92 -7.49
N ILE A 298 -10.08 13.49 -8.61
CA ILE A 298 -9.47 14.82 -8.66
C ILE A 298 -10.31 15.92 -7.98
N PRO A 299 -11.61 16.07 -8.28
CA PRO A 299 -12.40 17.13 -7.64
C PRO A 299 -12.46 16.97 -6.12
N THR A 300 -12.63 15.75 -5.63
CA THR A 300 -12.66 15.45 -4.20
C THR A 300 -11.30 15.73 -3.56
N ALA A 301 -10.21 15.33 -4.19
CA ALA A 301 -8.85 15.55 -3.70
C ALA A 301 -8.51 17.03 -3.57
N LEU A 302 -8.87 17.84 -4.57
CA LEU A 302 -8.64 19.29 -4.53
C LEU A 302 -9.49 19.97 -3.45
N SER A 303 -10.75 19.60 -3.32
CA SER A 303 -11.63 20.15 -2.26
C SER A 303 -11.10 19.80 -0.87
N LEU A 304 -10.69 18.54 -0.66
CA LEU A 304 -10.10 18.09 0.62
C LEU A 304 -8.77 18.78 0.91
N LEU A 305 -7.94 19.04 -0.10
CA LEU A 305 -6.68 19.76 0.09
C LEU A 305 -6.91 21.19 0.60
N VAL A 306 -7.90 21.88 0.05
CA VAL A 306 -8.29 23.22 0.54
C VAL A 306 -8.78 23.12 1.98
N VAL A 307 -9.64 22.17 2.30
CA VAL A 307 -10.12 21.93 3.67
C VAL A 307 -8.95 21.63 4.61
N ASN A 308 -7.99 20.80 4.21
CA ASN A 308 -6.81 20.49 5.04
C ASN A 308 -5.95 21.72 5.32
N ILE A 309 -5.77 22.62 4.33
CA ILE A 309 -5.05 23.90 4.54
C ILE A 309 -5.76 24.73 5.61
N LEU A 310 -7.07 24.89 5.50
CA LEU A 310 -7.86 25.67 6.46
C LEU A 310 -7.84 25.02 7.85
N LEU A 311 -8.05 23.70 7.92
CA LEU A 311 -8.01 22.95 9.18
C LEU A 311 -6.65 23.02 9.86
N LEU A 312 -5.55 22.84 9.10
CA LEU A 312 -4.22 22.92 9.65
C LEU A 312 -3.94 24.32 10.18
N ASN A 313 -4.28 25.37 9.41
CA ASN A 313 -4.10 26.75 9.85
C ASN A 313 -4.90 27.10 11.11
N PHE A 314 -6.04 26.46 11.32
CA PHE A 314 -6.86 26.69 12.50
C PHE A 314 -6.43 25.82 13.70
N LEU A 315 -6.38 24.49 13.53
CA LEU A 315 -6.19 23.54 14.62
C LEU A 315 -4.74 23.47 15.16
N MET A 316 -3.76 23.77 14.31
CA MET A 316 -2.35 23.65 14.69
C MET A 316 -1.93 24.72 15.71
N PHE A 317 -2.65 25.83 15.76
CA PHE A 317 -2.31 27.01 16.57
C PHE A 317 -3.37 27.34 17.65
N LEU A 318 -4.27 26.38 17.91
CA LEU A 318 -5.10 26.37 19.10
C LEU A 318 -4.30 25.86 20.30
#